data_936aab49bc5126dec6879bff9d44d686
#
_entry.id   936aab49bc5126dec6879bff9d44d686
#
_cell.length_a   1.000
_cell.length_b   1.000
_cell.length_c   1.000
_cell.angle_alpha   90.00
_cell.angle_beta   90.00
_cell.angle_gamma   90.00
#
_symmetry.space_group_name_H-M   'P 1'
#
loop_
_entity.id
_entity.type
_entity.pdbx_description
1 polymer ?
#
loop_
_entity_poly.entity_id
_entity_poly.type
_entity_poly.pdbx_seq_one_letter_code
_entity_poly.pdbx_strand_id
1 'polypeptide(L)'
;MNQGLIMRFLACRSVNEGRKAAAMNILFILPISAIVVGNAGWLGKAISVASPDIVSPNVSPDEIFVVVASIVTSPGVFGFVMAALTAALMSTVDTLINATAAVIINDVYRPIKKFLGRSSETIQEDKSELFAARIASIGITIMGVLAVLAFKNFPTVYEAHGYFHSTLTPPLVVAIFFGVFWKRFTPAAVITTFLGGVALMLLGARHPEILIAPFDHGIEMNPARPYSYIRALYNTFVCVSIGMIVTWTTGLQNNFAAKLNKNSANVLGIISFFLFFMVILNVFTVTLAIICSIIMIGLVTVFVSYYIPYDKSKAVGYTSWSIDKAKEFFKGSALNEKEGERIELNWQIKDGSADEIYFSKNEMEKMAANEGDLVYLCDIRSWLGGLKSIHSVYGNPHDEDGVVYVNKEQSEHGLFDKGKKLYAEKEM
;
A
#
# COMPACT_ATOMS: atom_id res chain seq x y z
N MET A 1 1.26 2.33 -3.00
CA MET A 1 0.13 2.17 -2.07
C MET A 1 -0.43 3.54 -1.74
N ASN A 2 -1.75 3.73 -1.82
CA ASN A 2 -2.37 5.01 -1.53
C ASN A 2 -2.91 4.99 -0.09
N GLN A 3 -2.39 5.87 0.78
CA GLN A 3 -2.81 5.96 2.18
C GLN A 3 -4.33 6.17 2.33
N GLY A 4 -4.92 7.01 1.49
CA GLY A 4 -6.37 7.24 1.51
C GLY A 4 -7.19 5.98 1.21
N LEU A 5 -6.68 5.08 0.37
CA LEU A 5 -7.31 3.79 0.10
C LEU A 5 -7.21 2.86 1.31
N ILE A 6 -6.03 2.79 1.93
CA ILE A 6 -5.81 1.97 3.13
C ILE A 6 -6.73 2.44 4.27
N MET A 7 -6.83 3.75 4.52
CA MET A 7 -7.72 4.29 5.54
C MET A 7 -9.19 3.91 5.31
N ARG A 8 -9.64 3.83 4.04
CA ARG A 8 -11.00 3.37 3.71
C ARG A 8 -11.22 1.89 4.02
N PHE A 9 -10.21 1.05 3.77
CA PHE A 9 -10.29 -0.36 4.17
C PHE A 9 -10.29 -0.54 5.69
N LEU A 10 -9.48 0.25 6.41
CA LEU A 10 -9.48 0.25 7.88
C LEU A 10 -10.79 0.78 8.50
N ALA A 11 -11.54 1.60 7.77
CA ALA A 11 -12.85 2.10 8.17
C ALA A 11 -14.00 1.12 7.89
N CYS A 12 -13.73 -0.03 7.26
CA CYS A 12 -14.73 -1.07 7.07
C CYS A 12 -15.16 -1.67 8.40
N ARG A 13 -16.42 -2.10 8.48
CA ARG A 13 -17.00 -2.71 9.68
C ARG A 13 -16.28 -4.00 10.11
N SER A 14 -15.72 -4.73 9.14
CA SER A 14 -14.94 -5.94 9.38
C SER A 14 -13.86 -6.13 8.30
N VAL A 15 -12.86 -6.99 8.58
CA VAL A 15 -11.83 -7.36 7.59
C VAL A 15 -12.47 -8.02 6.37
N ASN A 16 -13.52 -8.80 6.57
CA ASN A 16 -14.24 -9.44 5.49
C ASN A 16 -14.92 -8.44 4.54
N GLU A 17 -15.53 -7.38 5.08
CA GLU A 17 -16.07 -6.29 4.26
C GLU A 17 -14.95 -5.59 3.47
N GLY A 18 -13.78 -5.40 4.07
CA GLY A 18 -12.59 -4.89 3.38
C GLY A 18 -12.14 -5.82 2.24
N ARG A 19 -12.12 -7.14 2.46
CA ARG A 19 -11.80 -8.14 1.41
C ARG A 19 -12.81 -8.11 0.27
N LYS A 20 -14.11 -8.05 0.57
CA LYS A 20 -15.18 -7.91 -0.44
C LYS A 20 -15.02 -6.62 -1.25
N ALA A 21 -14.79 -5.50 -0.57
CA ALA A 21 -14.54 -4.22 -1.23
C ALA A 21 -13.31 -4.26 -2.14
N ALA A 22 -12.22 -4.90 -1.71
CA ALA A 22 -11.02 -5.08 -2.53
C ALA A 22 -11.31 -5.95 -3.76
N ALA A 23 -12.01 -7.07 -3.60
CA ALA A 23 -12.38 -7.95 -4.71
C ALA A 23 -13.29 -7.24 -5.73
N MET A 24 -14.30 -6.51 -5.26
CA MET A 24 -15.18 -5.71 -6.12
C MET A 24 -14.41 -4.64 -6.88
N ASN A 25 -13.46 -3.97 -6.22
CA ASN A 25 -12.64 -2.96 -6.87
C ASN A 25 -11.78 -3.57 -7.99
N ILE A 26 -11.10 -4.68 -7.73
CA ILE A 26 -10.24 -5.34 -8.71
C ILE A 26 -11.03 -5.94 -9.89
N LEU A 27 -12.16 -6.58 -9.61
CA LEU A 27 -12.92 -7.32 -10.63
C LEU A 27 -13.82 -6.43 -11.48
N PHE A 28 -14.31 -5.32 -10.95
CA PHE A 28 -15.29 -4.49 -11.65
C PHE A 28 -14.79 -3.06 -11.86
N ILE A 29 -14.37 -2.36 -10.81
CA ILE A 29 -14.07 -0.92 -10.90
C ILE A 29 -12.84 -0.67 -11.76
N LEU A 30 -11.76 -1.41 -11.55
CA LEU A 30 -10.53 -1.24 -12.34
C LEU A 30 -10.73 -1.54 -13.83
N PRO A 31 -11.33 -2.68 -14.25
CA PRO A 31 -11.59 -2.93 -15.66
C PRO A 31 -12.54 -1.91 -16.30
N ILE A 32 -13.63 -1.53 -15.62
CA ILE A 32 -14.59 -0.54 -16.13
C ILE A 32 -13.89 0.82 -16.30
N SER A 33 -13.13 1.27 -15.31
CA SER A 33 -12.38 2.51 -15.39
C SER A 33 -11.37 2.51 -16.54
N ALA A 34 -10.64 1.40 -16.72
CA ALA A 34 -9.67 1.26 -17.81
C ALA A 34 -10.36 1.34 -19.19
N ILE A 35 -11.53 0.69 -19.34
CA ILE A 35 -12.31 0.74 -20.58
C ILE A 35 -12.81 2.16 -20.84
N VAL A 36 -13.43 2.81 -19.87
CA VAL A 36 -14.03 4.15 -20.03
C VAL A 36 -12.96 5.19 -20.36
N VAL A 37 -11.85 5.20 -19.64
CA VAL A 37 -10.77 6.18 -19.87
C VAL A 37 -10.01 5.86 -21.16
N GLY A 38 -9.70 4.59 -21.43
CA GLY A 38 -8.96 4.16 -22.60
C GLY A 38 -9.71 4.39 -23.90
N ASN A 39 -11.03 4.21 -23.92
CA ASN A 39 -11.84 4.37 -25.14
C ASN A 39 -11.78 5.77 -25.71
N ALA A 40 -11.68 6.81 -24.91
CA ALA A 40 -11.55 8.18 -25.41
C ALA A 40 -10.29 8.37 -26.26
N GLY A 41 -9.16 7.79 -25.82
CA GLY A 41 -7.91 7.80 -26.57
C GLY A 41 -7.99 7.03 -27.90
N TRP A 42 -8.54 5.82 -27.87
CA TRP A 42 -8.74 4.99 -29.07
C TRP A 42 -9.69 5.64 -30.07
N LEU A 43 -10.82 6.18 -29.59
CA LEU A 43 -11.79 6.87 -30.43
C LEU A 43 -11.20 8.14 -31.03
N GLY A 44 -10.47 8.94 -30.23
CA GLY A 44 -9.79 10.13 -30.72
C GLY A 44 -8.76 9.82 -31.79
N LYS A 45 -7.98 8.74 -31.62
CA LYS A 45 -7.04 8.28 -32.65
C LYS A 45 -7.76 7.82 -33.93
N ALA A 46 -8.83 7.06 -33.78
CA ALA A 46 -9.62 6.62 -34.94
C ALA A 46 -10.20 7.80 -35.71
N ILE A 47 -10.78 8.79 -35.02
CA ILE A 47 -11.33 10.00 -35.68
C ILE A 47 -10.20 10.82 -36.33
N SER A 48 -9.04 10.97 -35.68
CA SER A 48 -7.92 11.74 -36.26
C SER A 48 -7.34 11.13 -37.54
N VAL A 49 -7.46 9.77 -37.69
CA VAL A 49 -7.05 9.08 -38.91
C VAL A 49 -8.13 9.17 -39.99
N ALA A 50 -9.40 8.98 -39.62
CA ALA A 50 -10.53 8.93 -40.53
C ALA A 50 -10.96 10.34 -40.98
N SER A 51 -10.84 11.34 -40.13
CA SER A 51 -11.31 12.71 -40.35
C SER A 51 -10.38 13.71 -39.66
N PRO A 52 -9.20 13.97 -40.24
CA PRO A 52 -8.20 14.87 -39.67
C PRO A 52 -8.69 16.31 -39.45
N ASP A 53 -9.72 16.72 -40.22
CA ASP A 53 -10.35 18.03 -40.10
C ASP A 53 -11.18 18.21 -38.83
N ILE A 54 -11.67 17.07 -38.23
CA ILE A 54 -12.45 17.09 -37.03
C ILE A 54 -11.55 16.97 -35.77
N VAL A 55 -10.58 16.05 -35.82
CA VAL A 55 -9.59 15.87 -34.75
C VAL A 55 -8.20 15.93 -35.36
N SER A 56 -7.46 16.99 -35.06
CA SER A 56 -6.10 17.15 -35.54
C SER A 56 -5.21 15.98 -35.11
N PRO A 57 -4.36 15.43 -35.99
CA PRO A 57 -3.37 14.41 -35.60
C PRO A 57 -2.38 14.86 -34.49
N ASN A 58 -2.26 16.18 -34.29
CA ASN A 58 -1.34 16.80 -33.34
C ASN A 58 -2.02 17.19 -32.02
N VAL A 59 -3.27 16.76 -31.79
CA VAL A 59 -3.95 17.01 -30.49
C VAL A 59 -3.13 16.41 -29.33
N SER A 60 -2.98 17.19 -28.27
CA SER A 60 -2.31 16.73 -27.06
C SER A 60 -3.04 15.52 -26.46
N PRO A 61 -2.31 14.47 -26.02
CA PRO A 61 -2.91 13.33 -25.30
C PRO A 61 -3.71 13.76 -24.07
N ASP A 62 -3.33 14.86 -23.40
CA ASP A 62 -4.03 15.36 -22.22
C ASP A 62 -5.39 16.02 -22.56
N GLU A 63 -5.57 16.46 -23.81
CA GLU A 63 -6.80 17.14 -24.28
C GLU A 63 -7.77 16.17 -24.95
N ILE A 64 -7.32 14.99 -25.39
CA ILE A 64 -8.07 14.09 -26.26
C ILE A 64 -9.42 13.69 -25.67
N PHE A 65 -9.51 13.50 -24.35
CA PHE A 65 -10.76 13.17 -23.68
C PHE A 65 -11.81 14.28 -23.83
N VAL A 66 -11.41 15.52 -23.63
CA VAL A 66 -12.28 16.70 -23.72
C VAL A 66 -12.73 16.91 -25.17
N VAL A 67 -11.79 16.78 -26.11
CA VAL A 67 -12.07 16.92 -27.56
C VAL A 67 -13.07 15.84 -28.01
N VAL A 68 -12.83 14.58 -27.69
CA VAL A 68 -13.74 13.48 -28.06
C VAL A 68 -15.11 13.65 -27.39
N ALA A 69 -15.14 14.01 -26.10
CA ALA A 69 -16.38 14.26 -25.39
C ALA A 69 -17.21 15.36 -26.02
N SER A 70 -16.56 16.45 -26.50
CA SER A 70 -17.26 17.58 -27.16
C SER A 70 -17.85 17.20 -28.51
N ILE A 71 -17.27 16.21 -29.21
CA ILE A 71 -17.75 15.72 -30.51
C ILE A 71 -18.89 14.72 -30.35
N VAL A 72 -18.78 13.83 -29.36
CA VAL A 72 -19.72 12.70 -29.21
C VAL A 72 -20.97 13.07 -28.42
N THR A 73 -20.91 14.16 -27.64
CA THR A 73 -22.03 14.54 -26.75
C THR A 73 -22.69 15.83 -27.20
N SER A 74 -24.00 16.01 -26.89
CA SER A 74 -24.69 17.29 -27.07
C SER A 74 -24.18 18.31 -26.02
N PRO A 75 -24.33 19.64 -26.28
CA PRO A 75 -23.81 20.68 -25.41
C PRO A 75 -24.18 20.55 -23.93
N GLY A 76 -25.43 20.19 -23.63
CA GLY A 76 -25.87 20.00 -22.24
C GLY A 76 -25.23 18.76 -21.57
N VAL A 77 -25.11 17.66 -22.31
CA VAL A 77 -24.45 16.44 -21.82
C VAL A 77 -22.94 16.68 -21.66
N PHE A 78 -22.31 17.42 -22.58
CA PHE A 78 -20.91 17.82 -22.44
C PHE A 78 -20.66 18.61 -21.15
N GLY A 79 -21.52 19.62 -20.88
CA GLY A 79 -21.43 20.39 -19.62
C GLY A 79 -21.54 19.51 -18.38
N PHE A 80 -22.45 18.51 -18.38
CA PHE A 80 -22.58 17.56 -17.31
C PHE A 80 -21.34 16.67 -17.14
N VAL A 81 -20.75 16.19 -18.24
CA VAL A 81 -19.50 15.42 -18.23
C VAL A 81 -18.34 16.23 -17.64
N MET A 82 -18.23 17.49 -18.02
CA MET A 82 -17.18 18.38 -17.49
C MET A 82 -17.39 18.68 -15.99
N ALA A 83 -18.63 18.87 -15.55
CA ALA A 83 -18.94 19.03 -14.13
C ALA A 83 -18.60 17.76 -13.34
N ALA A 84 -18.94 16.58 -13.86
CA ALA A 84 -18.62 15.31 -13.23
C ALA A 84 -17.09 15.08 -13.12
N LEU A 85 -16.33 15.42 -14.18
CA LEU A 85 -14.87 15.34 -14.16
C LEU A 85 -14.28 16.27 -13.10
N THR A 86 -14.75 17.52 -13.02
CA THR A 86 -14.31 18.47 -12.00
C THR A 86 -14.63 18.00 -10.59
N ALA A 87 -15.84 17.46 -10.36
CA ALA A 87 -16.22 16.91 -9.07
C ALA A 87 -15.34 15.70 -8.66
N ALA A 88 -15.02 14.83 -9.61
CA ALA A 88 -14.11 13.69 -9.38
C ALA A 88 -12.70 14.14 -9.00
N LEU A 89 -12.17 15.17 -9.66
CA LEU A 89 -10.88 15.78 -9.32
C LEU A 89 -10.90 16.38 -7.92
N MET A 90 -11.93 17.16 -7.57
CA MET A 90 -12.08 17.74 -6.24
C MET A 90 -12.12 16.68 -5.14
N SER A 91 -12.90 15.62 -5.34
CA SER A 91 -12.99 14.51 -4.38
C SER A 91 -11.65 13.80 -4.16
N THR A 92 -10.87 13.65 -5.23
CA THR A 92 -9.53 13.03 -5.15
C THR A 92 -8.55 13.92 -4.40
N VAL A 93 -8.52 15.21 -4.72
CA VAL A 93 -7.64 16.20 -4.07
C VAL A 93 -7.96 16.30 -2.57
N ASP A 94 -9.25 16.40 -2.20
CA ASP A 94 -9.69 16.45 -0.81
C ASP A 94 -9.22 15.20 -0.03
N THR A 95 -9.42 14.02 -0.62
CA THR A 95 -8.97 12.75 0.00
C THR A 95 -7.45 12.73 0.23
N LEU A 96 -6.66 13.20 -0.74
CA LEU A 96 -5.20 13.22 -0.63
C LEU A 96 -4.72 14.23 0.42
N ILE A 97 -5.30 15.42 0.47
CA ILE A 97 -5.00 16.43 1.49
C ILE A 97 -5.29 15.88 2.88
N ASN A 98 -6.47 15.31 3.10
CA ASN A 98 -6.88 14.77 4.39
C ASN A 98 -6.00 13.58 4.82
N ALA A 99 -5.70 12.66 3.90
CA ALA A 99 -4.82 11.51 4.19
C ALA A 99 -3.40 11.96 4.56
N THR A 100 -2.84 12.93 3.83
CA THR A 100 -1.51 13.45 4.10
C THR A 100 -1.46 14.25 5.40
N ALA A 101 -2.49 15.04 5.69
CA ALA A 101 -2.60 15.75 6.96
C ALA A 101 -2.68 14.78 8.14
N ALA A 102 -3.43 13.69 8.03
CA ALA A 102 -3.49 12.66 9.05
C ALA A 102 -2.12 12.00 9.31
N VAL A 103 -1.34 11.72 8.25
CA VAL A 103 0.03 11.20 8.39
C VAL A 103 0.92 12.23 9.11
N ILE A 104 0.87 13.50 8.73
CA ILE A 104 1.66 14.56 9.40
C ILE A 104 1.31 14.64 10.88
N ILE A 105 0.03 14.57 11.25
CA ILE A 105 -0.36 14.61 12.66
C ILE A 105 0.12 13.38 13.41
N ASN A 106 -0.10 12.19 12.89
CA ASN A 106 0.24 10.95 13.59
C ASN A 106 1.75 10.68 13.66
N ASP A 107 2.45 10.90 12.55
CA ASP A 107 3.83 10.46 12.41
C ASP A 107 4.86 11.57 12.70
N VAL A 108 4.44 12.84 12.67
CA VAL A 108 5.34 13.98 12.92
C VAL A 108 4.91 14.78 14.15
N TYR A 109 3.68 15.29 14.16
CA TYR A 109 3.23 16.21 15.21
C TYR A 109 3.15 15.54 16.59
N ARG A 110 2.47 14.40 16.69
CA ARG A 110 2.34 13.65 17.97
C ARG A 110 3.67 13.18 18.54
N PRO A 111 4.57 12.56 17.77
CA PRO A 111 5.90 12.20 18.28
C PRO A 111 6.72 13.39 18.75
N ILE A 112 6.71 14.51 18.02
CA ILE A 112 7.42 15.73 18.42
C ILE A 112 6.82 16.29 19.71
N LYS A 113 5.50 16.37 19.82
CA LYS A 113 4.80 16.84 21.02
C LYS A 113 5.14 15.99 22.24
N LYS A 114 5.17 14.65 22.07
CA LYS A 114 5.59 13.70 23.10
C LYS A 114 7.06 13.90 23.51
N PHE A 115 7.93 14.09 22.55
CA PHE A 115 9.35 14.36 22.81
C PHE A 115 9.58 15.67 23.60
N LEU A 116 8.74 16.68 23.35
CA LEU A 116 8.76 17.97 24.07
C LEU A 116 8.06 17.93 25.45
N GLY A 117 7.61 16.75 25.91
CA GLY A 117 6.97 16.58 27.21
C GLY A 117 5.59 17.25 27.36
N ARG A 118 4.94 17.55 26.24
CA ARG A 118 3.64 18.24 26.19
C ARG A 118 2.44 17.32 25.96
N SER A 119 2.54 16.03 26.23
CA SER A 119 1.43 15.09 26.10
C SER A 119 0.60 15.05 27.37
N SER A 120 -0.64 15.53 27.33
CA SER A 120 -1.69 15.26 28.31
C SER A 120 -2.98 14.89 27.56
N GLU A 121 -3.64 13.84 28.00
CA GLU A 121 -4.90 13.35 27.44
C GLU A 121 -6.06 14.23 27.91
N THR A 122 -6.24 15.41 27.32
CA THR A 122 -7.33 16.35 27.67
C THR A 122 -8.05 16.82 26.42
N ILE A 123 -9.32 17.22 26.57
CA ILE A 123 -10.19 17.84 25.52
C ILE A 123 -9.49 19.03 24.83
N GLN A 124 -8.53 19.66 25.50
CA GLN A 124 -7.72 20.75 24.97
C GLN A 124 -6.70 20.26 23.94
N GLU A 125 -6.32 18.98 23.99
CA GLU A 125 -5.43 18.34 22.99
C GLU A 125 -6.14 18.14 21.65
N ASP A 126 -7.39 17.72 21.65
CA ASP A 126 -8.17 17.53 20.41
C ASP A 126 -8.29 18.84 19.61
N LYS A 127 -8.44 19.98 20.30
CA LYS A 127 -8.48 21.30 19.63
C LYS A 127 -7.14 21.69 19.03
N SER A 128 -6.02 21.38 19.72
CA SER A 128 -4.67 21.69 19.22
C SER A 128 -4.29 20.79 18.03
N GLU A 129 -4.67 19.53 18.07
CA GLU A 129 -4.46 18.58 16.95
C GLU A 129 -5.31 18.95 15.72
N LEU A 130 -6.56 19.34 15.93
CA LEU A 130 -7.41 19.82 14.85
C LEU A 130 -6.85 21.10 14.20
N PHE A 131 -6.34 22.03 15.00
CA PHE A 131 -5.69 23.23 14.49
C PHE A 131 -4.41 22.90 13.70
N ALA A 132 -3.56 22.00 14.23
CA ALA A 132 -2.38 21.52 13.53
C ALA A 132 -2.73 20.80 12.22
N ALA A 133 -3.81 20.00 12.19
CA ALA A 133 -4.29 19.35 10.98
C ALA A 133 -4.75 20.36 9.91
N ARG A 134 -5.43 21.45 10.31
CA ARG A 134 -5.82 22.53 9.38
C ARG A 134 -4.59 23.24 8.79
N ILE A 135 -3.59 23.55 9.62
CA ILE A 135 -2.33 24.14 9.14
C ILE A 135 -1.61 23.18 8.19
N ALA A 136 -1.54 21.89 8.53
CA ALA A 136 -0.95 20.87 7.67
C ALA A 136 -1.65 20.82 6.31
N SER A 137 -3.00 20.82 6.29
CA SER A 137 -3.79 20.83 5.06
C SER A 137 -3.51 22.05 4.18
N ILE A 138 -3.42 23.24 4.78
CA ILE A 138 -3.04 24.46 4.05
C ILE A 138 -1.62 24.34 3.48
N GLY A 139 -0.67 23.88 4.30
CA GLY A 139 0.71 23.68 3.87
C GLY A 139 0.84 22.68 2.70
N ILE A 140 0.12 21.56 2.76
CA ILE A 140 0.05 20.56 1.69
C ILE A 140 -0.52 21.15 0.41
N THR A 141 -1.59 21.94 0.53
CA THR A 141 -2.21 22.61 -0.63
C THR A 141 -1.24 23.57 -1.29
N ILE A 142 -0.55 24.41 -0.51
CA ILE A 142 0.46 25.33 -1.03
C ILE A 142 1.60 24.56 -1.71
N MET A 143 2.12 23.49 -1.07
CA MET A 143 3.15 22.64 -1.68
C MET A 143 2.67 21.99 -2.99
N GLY A 144 1.42 21.54 -3.04
CA GLY A 144 0.81 21.00 -4.27
C GLY A 144 0.77 22.01 -5.41
N VAL A 145 0.37 23.24 -5.11
CA VAL A 145 0.35 24.35 -6.11
C VAL A 145 1.77 24.67 -6.59
N LEU A 146 2.75 24.72 -5.68
CA LEU A 146 4.15 24.96 -6.07
C LEU A 146 4.72 23.80 -6.89
N ALA A 147 4.33 22.57 -6.62
CA ALA A 147 4.75 21.41 -7.39
C ALA A 147 4.30 21.46 -8.85
N VAL A 148 3.22 22.18 -9.20
CA VAL A 148 2.79 22.40 -10.58
C VAL A 148 3.91 23.00 -11.43
N LEU A 149 4.76 23.84 -10.85
CA LEU A 149 5.90 24.43 -11.57
C LEU A 149 6.90 23.37 -12.06
N ALA A 150 7.09 22.29 -11.27
CA ALA A 150 7.92 21.16 -11.68
C ALA A 150 7.22 20.31 -12.76
N PHE A 151 5.89 20.15 -12.67
CA PHE A 151 5.12 19.37 -13.64
C PHE A 151 5.06 20.00 -15.04
N LYS A 152 5.16 21.32 -15.16
CA LYS A 152 5.22 22.03 -16.45
C LYS A 152 6.38 21.61 -17.35
N ASN A 153 7.43 21.03 -16.79
CA ASN A 153 8.59 20.54 -17.54
C ASN A 153 8.34 19.17 -18.20
N PHE A 154 7.18 18.57 -18.00
CA PHE A 154 6.81 17.30 -18.62
C PHE A 154 5.91 17.54 -19.82
N PRO A 155 6.08 16.76 -20.93
CA PRO A 155 5.23 16.90 -22.13
C PRO A 155 3.76 16.61 -21.85
N THR A 156 3.47 15.65 -20.94
CA THR A 156 2.10 15.27 -20.56
C THR A 156 2.01 15.01 -19.06
N VAL A 157 0.81 15.15 -18.50
CA VAL A 157 0.51 14.78 -17.10
C VAL A 157 0.75 13.28 -16.87
N TYR A 158 0.46 12.44 -17.85
CA TYR A 158 0.68 11.00 -17.79
C TYR A 158 2.18 10.66 -17.63
N GLU A 159 3.05 11.31 -18.39
CA GLU A 159 4.50 11.10 -18.25
C GLU A 159 5.03 11.58 -16.90
N ALA A 160 4.56 12.74 -16.42
CA ALA A 160 4.90 13.22 -15.09
C ALA A 160 4.51 12.20 -14.02
N HIS A 161 3.27 11.70 -14.08
CA HIS A 161 2.78 10.67 -13.18
C HIS A 161 3.63 9.39 -13.23
N GLY A 162 3.92 8.88 -14.41
CA GLY A 162 4.78 7.72 -14.64
C GLY A 162 6.19 7.92 -14.07
N TYR A 163 6.77 9.10 -14.23
CA TYR A 163 8.09 9.42 -13.68
C TYR A 163 8.11 9.37 -12.14
N PHE A 164 7.16 10.03 -11.48
CA PHE A 164 7.08 10.02 -10.02
C PHE A 164 6.73 8.64 -9.47
N HIS A 165 5.82 7.93 -10.12
CA HIS A 165 5.49 6.56 -9.71
C HIS A 165 6.65 5.58 -9.86
N SER A 166 7.39 5.64 -10.95
CA SER A 166 8.57 4.78 -11.16
C SER A 166 9.70 5.09 -10.17
N THR A 167 9.72 6.32 -9.61
CA THR A 167 10.75 6.77 -8.68
C THR A 167 10.43 6.42 -7.23
N LEU A 168 9.25 6.79 -6.75
CA LEU A 168 8.92 6.75 -5.32
C LEU A 168 8.17 5.48 -4.91
N THR A 169 7.45 4.86 -5.85
CA THR A 169 6.63 3.69 -5.53
C THR A 169 7.44 2.42 -5.25
N PRO A 170 8.45 2.03 -6.06
CA PRO A 170 9.20 0.81 -5.81
C PRO A 170 9.86 0.71 -4.44
N PRO A 171 10.59 1.73 -3.93
CA PRO A 171 11.15 1.68 -2.59
C PRO A 171 10.10 1.44 -1.49
N LEU A 172 8.96 2.11 -1.59
CA LEU A 172 7.87 1.97 -0.63
C LEU A 172 7.20 0.60 -0.72
N VAL A 173 6.91 0.13 -1.94
CA VAL A 173 6.28 -1.18 -2.16
C VAL A 173 7.17 -2.30 -1.65
N VAL A 174 8.46 -2.27 -1.99
CA VAL A 174 9.42 -3.29 -1.53
C VAL A 174 9.55 -3.27 -0.01
N ALA A 175 9.66 -2.09 0.61
CA ALA A 175 9.76 -1.96 2.05
C ALA A 175 8.52 -2.51 2.77
N ILE A 176 7.32 -2.19 2.28
CA ILE A 176 6.07 -2.68 2.86
C ILE A 176 5.91 -4.17 2.61
N PHE A 177 6.14 -4.65 1.39
CA PHE A 177 5.98 -6.05 1.03
C PHE A 177 6.93 -6.94 1.85
N PHE A 178 8.21 -6.60 1.92
CA PHE A 178 9.16 -7.36 2.75
C PHE A 178 8.86 -7.21 4.24
N GLY A 179 8.44 -6.02 4.69
CA GLY A 179 8.05 -5.80 6.08
C GLY A 179 6.88 -6.68 6.52
N VAL A 180 5.92 -6.93 5.64
CA VAL A 180 4.76 -7.78 5.91
C VAL A 180 5.09 -9.26 5.75
N PHE A 181 5.75 -9.66 4.66
CA PHE A 181 5.90 -11.08 4.30
C PHE A 181 7.23 -11.72 4.72
N TRP A 182 8.24 -10.94 5.08
CA TRP A 182 9.56 -11.45 5.43
C TRP A 182 9.96 -11.11 6.86
N LYS A 183 9.77 -12.04 7.79
CA LYS A 183 10.05 -11.89 9.24
C LYS A 183 11.47 -11.40 9.59
N ARG A 184 12.44 -11.63 8.72
CA ARG A 184 13.83 -11.20 8.95
C ARG A 184 14.11 -9.78 8.48
N PHE A 185 13.16 -9.14 7.80
CA PHE A 185 13.36 -7.81 7.27
C PHE A 185 13.53 -6.80 8.40
N THR A 186 14.58 -6.00 8.32
CA THR A 186 15.04 -5.20 9.46
C THR A 186 14.71 -3.72 9.29
N PRO A 187 14.60 -2.93 10.39
CA PRO A 187 14.41 -1.49 10.30
C PRO A 187 15.50 -0.80 9.47
N ALA A 188 16.74 -1.25 9.60
CA ALA A 188 17.85 -0.75 8.78
C ALA A 188 17.62 -1.02 7.30
N ALA A 189 17.13 -2.23 6.94
CA ALA A 189 16.81 -2.58 5.56
C ALA A 189 15.66 -1.72 4.99
N VAL A 190 14.64 -1.39 5.79
CA VAL A 190 13.55 -0.47 5.38
C VAL A 190 14.10 0.88 4.95
N ILE A 191 14.87 1.51 5.85
CA ILE A 191 15.38 2.87 5.64
C ILE A 191 16.39 2.90 4.50
N THR A 192 17.28 1.93 4.43
CA THR A 192 18.29 1.85 3.36
C THR A 192 17.69 1.51 2.00
N THR A 193 16.66 0.66 1.95
CA THR A 193 15.91 0.40 0.71
C THR A 193 15.27 1.67 0.17
N PHE A 194 14.68 2.48 1.07
CA PHE A 194 14.08 3.75 0.67
C PHE A 194 15.13 4.76 0.20
N LEU A 195 16.10 5.10 1.02
CA LEU A 195 17.11 6.12 0.67
C LEU A 195 18.02 5.69 -0.48
N GLY A 196 18.52 4.45 -0.45
CA GLY A 196 19.35 3.90 -1.51
C GLY A 196 18.60 3.73 -2.83
N GLY A 197 17.34 3.29 -2.75
CA GLY A 197 16.45 3.18 -3.91
C GLY A 197 16.22 4.54 -4.58
N VAL A 198 15.88 5.57 -3.80
CA VAL A 198 15.70 6.94 -4.33
C VAL A 198 17.00 7.48 -4.94
N ALA A 199 18.13 7.33 -4.26
CA ALA A 199 19.43 7.83 -4.75
C ALA A 199 19.83 7.16 -6.08
N LEU A 200 19.83 5.83 -6.14
CA LEU A 200 20.22 5.08 -7.35
C LEU A 200 19.21 5.26 -8.48
N MET A 201 17.94 5.46 -8.16
CA MET A 201 16.92 5.74 -9.16
C MET A 201 17.10 7.13 -9.79
N LEU A 202 17.41 8.15 -9.00
CA LEU A 202 17.70 9.49 -9.54
C LEU A 202 18.99 9.48 -10.41
N LEU A 203 19.98 8.68 -10.03
CA LEU A 203 21.15 8.43 -10.88
C LEU A 203 20.77 7.74 -12.18
N GLY A 204 19.94 6.68 -12.13
CA GLY A 204 19.45 5.99 -13.30
C GLY A 204 18.62 6.89 -14.24
N ALA A 205 17.85 7.83 -13.66
CA ALA A 205 17.09 8.79 -14.43
C ALA A 205 17.99 9.80 -15.19
N ARG A 206 19.16 10.11 -14.64
CA ARG A 206 20.14 11.03 -15.25
C ARG A 206 21.10 10.36 -16.23
N HIS A 207 21.40 9.10 -15.98
CA HIS A 207 22.34 8.30 -16.76
C HIS A 207 21.72 6.99 -17.23
N PRO A 208 20.64 7.07 -18.01
CA PRO A 208 19.86 5.88 -18.41
C PRO A 208 20.68 4.91 -19.27
N GLU A 209 21.62 5.42 -20.08
CA GLU A 209 22.46 4.59 -20.96
C GLU A 209 23.37 3.63 -20.18
N ILE A 210 23.78 4.01 -18.96
CA ILE A 210 24.70 3.20 -18.14
C ILE A 210 23.95 2.28 -17.21
N LEU A 211 22.88 2.79 -16.54
CA LEU A 211 22.23 2.09 -15.43
C LEU A 211 20.95 1.37 -15.84
N ILE A 212 20.24 1.86 -16.85
CA ILE A 212 18.94 1.32 -17.25
C ILE A 212 19.03 0.52 -18.55
N ALA A 213 19.85 0.95 -19.51
CA ALA A 213 20.02 0.27 -20.79
C ALA A 213 20.33 -1.25 -20.69
N PRO A 214 21.06 -1.75 -19.69
CA PRO A 214 21.27 -3.20 -19.53
C PRO A 214 19.98 -4.00 -19.30
N PHE A 215 18.89 -3.35 -18.88
CA PHE A 215 17.56 -3.95 -18.72
C PHE A 215 16.65 -3.76 -19.94
N ASP A 216 17.17 -3.10 -20.98
CA ASP A 216 16.44 -2.91 -22.23
C ASP A 216 16.30 -4.24 -22.97
N HIS A 217 15.12 -4.49 -23.51
CA HIS A 217 14.79 -5.70 -24.25
C HIS A 217 14.32 -5.41 -25.68
N GLY A 218 14.75 -4.29 -26.23
CA GLY A 218 14.49 -3.92 -27.64
C GLY A 218 13.12 -3.33 -27.92
N ILE A 219 12.38 -2.90 -26.90
CA ILE A 219 11.16 -2.10 -27.12
C ILE A 219 11.55 -0.70 -27.61
N GLU A 220 10.95 -0.30 -28.72
CA GLU A 220 11.14 1.05 -29.29
C GLU A 220 10.71 2.12 -28.29
N MET A 221 11.59 3.08 -28.01
CA MET A 221 11.41 4.03 -26.94
C MET A 221 11.19 5.44 -27.45
N ASN A 222 10.43 6.22 -26.69
CA ASN A 222 10.30 7.64 -26.96
C ASN A 222 11.69 8.32 -26.84
N PRO A 223 12.22 8.93 -27.91
CA PRO A 223 13.56 9.55 -27.90
C PRO A 223 13.72 10.64 -26.83
N ALA A 224 12.63 11.33 -26.49
CA ALA A 224 12.64 12.39 -25.49
C ALA A 224 12.78 11.85 -24.06
N ARG A 225 12.34 10.62 -23.81
CA ARG A 225 12.39 9.98 -22.47
C ARG A 225 12.57 8.47 -22.59
N PRO A 226 13.78 8.05 -22.94
CA PRO A 226 14.09 6.64 -23.05
C PRO A 226 13.87 5.93 -21.71
N TYR A 227 13.48 4.67 -21.79
CA TYR A 227 13.44 3.76 -20.65
C TYR A 227 12.38 4.06 -19.58
N SER A 228 11.28 4.79 -19.89
CA SER A 228 10.25 5.17 -18.90
C SER A 228 9.65 3.98 -18.16
N TYR A 229 9.32 2.89 -18.85
CA TYR A 229 8.72 1.69 -18.24
C TYR A 229 9.76 0.78 -17.59
N ILE A 230 10.94 0.63 -18.22
CA ILE A 230 12.04 -0.20 -17.72
C ILE A 230 12.63 0.40 -16.44
N ARG A 231 12.54 1.72 -16.28
CA ARG A 231 12.98 2.41 -15.07
C ARG A 231 12.31 1.88 -13.80
N ALA A 232 11.02 1.57 -13.85
CA ALA A 232 10.30 1.00 -12.71
C ALA A 232 10.82 -0.40 -12.36
N LEU A 233 11.12 -1.20 -13.39
CA LEU A 233 11.73 -2.54 -13.20
C LEU A 233 13.12 -2.44 -12.59
N TYR A 234 13.98 -1.59 -13.17
CA TYR A 234 15.31 -1.30 -12.64
C TYR A 234 15.26 -0.88 -11.17
N ASN A 235 14.41 0.09 -10.83
CA ASN A 235 14.29 0.60 -9.48
C ASN A 235 13.76 -0.47 -8.50
N THR A 236 12.79 -1.28 -8.94
CA THR A 236 12.30 -2.42 -8.14
C THR A 236 13.42 -3.43 -7.87
N PHE A 237 14.20 -3.78 -8.90
CA PHE A 237 15.34 -4.70 -8.77
C PHE A 237 16.39 -4.15 -7.78
N VAL A 238 16.74 -2.87 -7.90
CA VAL A 238 17.68 -2.20 -7.00
C VAL A 238 17.16 -2.23 -5.56
N CYS A 239 15.90 -1.87 -5.34
CA CYS A 239 15.30 -1.84 -3.99
C CYS A 239 15.24 -3.24 -3.37
N VAL A 240 14.85 -4.26 -4.14
CA VAL A 240 14.85 -5.66 -3.70
C VAL A 240 16.25 -6.09 -3.31
N SER A 241 17.25 -5.80 -4.15
CA SER A 241 18.65 -6.18 -3.91
C SER A 241 19.20 -5.52 -2.63
N ILE A 242 18.97 -4.21 -2.45
CA ILE A 242 19.37 -3.50 -1.23
C ILE A 242 18.71 -4.13 0.00
N GLY A 243 17.39 -4.31 -0.05
CA GLY A 243 16.63 -4.88 1.06
C GLY A 243 17.10 -6.28 1.46
N MET A 244 17.39 -7.13 0.48
CA MET A 244 17.91 -8.49 0.71
C MET A 244 19.34 -8.47 1.29
N ILE A 245 20.25 -7.73 0.68
CA ILE A 245 21.67 -7.67 1.11
C ILE A 245 21.76 -7.12 2.54
N VAL A 246 21.07 -6.01 2.82
CA VAL A 246 21.08 -5.39 4.15
C VAL A 246 20.49 -6.33 5.20
N THR A 247 19.40 -7.03 4.87
CA THR A 247 18.79 -8.00 5.79
C THR A 247 19.71 -9.17 6.08
N TRP A 248 20.41 -9.73 5.08
CA TRP A 248 21.33 -10.84 5.27
C TRP A 248 22.58 -10.45 6.08
N THR A 249 23.02 -9.22 5.98
CA THR A 249 24.20 -8.71 6.70
C THR A 249 23.87 -8.13 8.09
N THR A 250 22.63 -8.21 8.55
CA THR A 250 22.18 -7.59 9.82
C THR A 250 22.99 -8.03 11.05
N GLY A 251 23.38 -9.30 11.13
CA GLY A 251 24.21 -9.79 12.24
C GLY A 251 25.58 -9.09 12.32
N LEU A 252 26.22 -8.84 11.18
CA LEU A 252 27.49 -8.11 11.10
C LEU A 252 27.30 -6.63 11.48
N GLN A 253 26.22 -6.04 11.00
CA GLN A 253 25.89 -4.64 11.27
C GLN A 253 25.64 -4.38 12.77
N ASN A 254 24.85 -5.24 13.41
CA ASN A 254 24.59 -5.13 14.84
C ASN A 254 25.89 -5.27 15.67
N ASN A 255 26.75 -6.23 15.32
CA ASN A 255 28.03 -6.43 15.97
C ASN A 255 28.96 -5.23 15.81
N PHE A 256 28.96 -4.58 14.65
CA PHE A 256 29.73 -3.37 14.41
C PHE A 256 29.13 -2.17 15.13
N ALA A 257 27.82 -1.98 15.03
CA ALA A 257 27.09 -0.90 15.69
C ALA A 257 27.26 -0.93 17.22
N ALA A 258 27.24 -2.13 17.82
CA ALA A 258 27.44 -2.30 19.27
C ALA A 258 28.81 -1.83 19.79
N LYS A 259 29.80 -1.72 18.90
CA LYS A 259 31.16 -1.22 19.25
C LYS A 259 31.27 0.31 19.15
N LEU A 260 30.28 0.99 18.59
CA LEU A 260 30.29 2.43 18.40
C LEU A 260 29.83 3.16 19.68
N ASN A 261 30.38 4.33 19.88
CA ASN A 261 29.80 5.29 20.82
C ASN A 261 28.77 6.20 20.12
N LYS A 262 27.94 6.91 20.90
CA LYS A 262 26.89 7.79 20.38
C LYS A 262 27.41 8.86 19.41
N ASN A 263 28.57 9.44 19.70
CA ASN A 263 29.16 10.51 18.88
C ASN A 263 29.60 9.94 17.52
N SER A 264 30.26 8.78 17.52
CA SER A 264 30.66 8.11 16.28
C SER A 264 29.46 7.70 15.43
N ALA A 265 28.39 7.16 16.03
CA ALA A 265 27.17 6.83 15.33
C ALA A 265 26.53 8.09 14.69
N ASN A 266 26.44 9.19 15.41
CA ASN A 266 25.92 10.46 14.86
C ASN A 266 26.77 10.98 13.70
N VAL A 267 28.09 10.90 13.79
CA VAL A 267 28.98 11.28 12.68
C VAL A 267 28.72 10.45 11.42
N LEU A 268 28.52 9.13 11.56
CA LEU A 268 28.16 8.27 10.44
C LEU A 268 26.82 8.68 9.81
N GLY A 269 25.83 9.04 10.63
CA GLY A 269 24.53 9.55 10.16
C GLY A 269 24.68 10.87 9.39
N ILE A 270 25.47 11.81 9.90
CA ILE A 270 25.73 13.11 9.23
C ILE A 270 26.46 12.89 7.90
N ILE A 271 27.48 12.05 7.88
CA ILE A 271 28.22 11.75 6.64
C ILE A 271 27.29 11.11 5.61
N SER A 272 26.46 10.13 6.02
CA SER A 272 25.53 9.48 5.11
C SER A 272 24.49 10.44 4.52
N PHE A 273 23.98 11.36 5.34
CA PHE A 273 23.06 12.41 4.91
C PHE A 273 23.72 13.37 3.92
N PHE A 274 24.94 13.78 4.19
CA PHE A 274 25.71 14.61 3.28
C PHE A 274 25.96 13.90 1.94
N LEU A 275 26.39 12.65 1.94
CA LEU A 275 26.58 11.86 0.72
C LEU A 275 25.30 11.72 -0.08
N PHE A 276 24.15 11.50 0.58
CA PHE A 276 22.84 11.44 -0.06
C PHE A 276 22.53 12.72 -0.86
N PHE A 277 22.73 13.88 -0.22
CA PHE A 277 22.53 15.17 -0.88
C PHE A 277 23.50 15.40 -2.05
N MET A 278 24.77 15.06 -1.88
CA MET A 278 25.77 15.24 -2.94
C MET A 278 25.46 14.36 -4.16
N VAL A 279 24.94 13.13 -3.94
CA VAL A 279 24.49 12.26 -5.03
C VAL A 279 23.25 12.87 -5.71
N ILE A 280 22.28 13.36 -4.96
CA ILE A 280 21.07 13.99 -5.52
C ILE A 280 21.41 15.26 -6.30
N LEU A 281 22.31 16.09 -5.79
CA LEU A 281 22.74 17.33 -6.46
C LEU A 281 23.65 17.07 -7.68
N ASN A 282 24.00 15.82 -7.94
CA ASN A 282 24.81 15.41 -9.08
C ASN A 282 26.21 16.07 -9.13
N VAL A 283 26.83 16.18 -7.96
CA VAL A 283 28.17 16.78 -7.85
C VAL A 283 29.27 15.83 -8.36
N PHE A 284 28.97 14.53 -8.43
CA PHE A 284 29.93 13.47 -8.76
C PHE A 284 29.77 12.94 -10.20
N THR A 285 30.85 12.43 -10.76
CA THR A 285 30.77 11.55 -11.94
C THR A 285 29.94 10.30 -11.64
N VAL A 286 29.37 9.67 -12.67
CA VAL A 286 28.47 8.49 -12.50
C VAL A 286 29.12 7.42 -11.65
N THR A 287 30.35 7.05 -11.95
CA THR A 287 31.08 5.99 -11.23
C THR A 287 31.27 6.37 -9.75
N LEU A 288 31.69 7.59 -9.47
CA LEU A 288 31.87 8.08 -8.11
C LEU A 288 30.52 8.17 -7.37
N ALA A 289 29.46 8.58 -8.04
CA ALA A 289 28.12 8.65 -7.46
C ALA A 289 27.59 7.25 -7.07
N ILE A 290 27.85 6.22 -7.87
CA ILE A 290 27.52 4.82 -7.53
C ILE A 290 28.29 4.38 -6.29
N ILE A 291 29.60 4.62 -6.26
CA ILE A 291 30.46 4.27 -5.12
C ILE A 291 29.97 5.00 -3.85
N CYS A 292 29.71 6.30 -3.95
CA CYS A 292 29.17 7.09 -2.83
C CYS A 292 27.81 6.59 -2.36
N SER A 293 26.94 6.13 -3.28
CA SER A 293 25.65 5.53 -2.92
C SER A 293 25.81 4.22 -2.16
N ILE A 294 26.75 3.36 -2.55
CA ILE A 294 27.04 2.11 -1.84
C ILE A 294 27.59 2.40 -0.44
N ILE A 295 28.54 3.35 -0.33
CA ILE A 295 29.09 3.78 0.96
C ILE A 295 28.00 4.35 1.85
N MET A 296 27.14 5.23 1.30
CA MET A 296 26.01 5.81 2.00
C MET A 296 25.07 4.73 2.56
N ILE A 297 24.72 3.73 1.75
CA ILE A 297 23.87 2.61 2.18
C ILE A 297 24.51 1.90 3.38
N GLY A 298 25.81 1.61 3.32
CA GLY A 298 26.54 1.00 4.44
C GLY A 298 26.51 1.85 5.71
N LEU A 299 26.78 3.15 5.59
CA LEU A 299 26.80 4.08 6.73
C LEU A 299 25.41 4.25 7.36
N VAL A 300 24.35 4.42 6.54
CA VAL A 300 22.96 4.48 7.01
C VAL A 300 22.59 3.20 7.74
N THR A 301 22.97 2.05 7.19
CA THR A 301 22.68 0.75 7.80
C THR A 301 23.26 0.65 9.22
N VAL A 302 24.52 1.01 9.39
CA VAL A 302 25.20 0.99 10.70
C VAL A 302 24.59 2.01 11.64
N PHE A 303 24.31 3.23 11.17
CA PHE A 303 23.67 4.27 11.95
C PHE A 303 22.30 3.83 12.49
N VAL A 304 21.46 3.29 11.62
CA VAL A 304 20.12 2.79 12.02
C VAL A 304 20.23 1.60 12.97
N SER A 305 21.14 0.66 12.71
CA SER A 305 21.36 -0.50 13.59
C SER A 305 21.85 -0.11 14.99
N TYR A 306 22.52 1.03 15.12
CA TYR A 306 22.91 1.56 16.43
C TYR A 306 21.72 2.04 17.24
N TYR A 307 20.77 2.76 16.64
CA TYR A 307 19.59 3.29 17.33
C TYR A 307 18.45 2.29 17.43
N ILE A 308 18.30 1.45 16.43
CA ILE A 308 17.22 0.47 16.32
C ILE A 308 17.84 -0.88 15.93
N PRO A 309 18.54 -1.54 16.90
CA PRO A 309 19.13 -2.85 16.62
C PRO A 309 18.01 -3.87 16.32
N TYR A 310 18.27 -4.74 15.37
CA TYR A 310 17.33 -5.80 15.05
C TYR A 310 17.27 -6.81 16.19
N ASP A 311 16.10 -6.96 16.78
CA ASP A 311 15.78 -7.96 17.79
C ASP A 311 14.82 -9.00 17.19
N LYS A 312 15.32 -10.23 17.06
CA LYS A 312 14.53 -11.33 16.48
C LYS A 312 13.26 -11.65 17.27
N SER A 313 13.25 -11.39 18.57
CA SER A 313 12.08 -11.60 19.44
C SER A 313 10.95 -10.59 19.18
N LYS A 314 11.29 -9.43 18.61
CA LYS A 314 10.37 -8.36 18.25
C LYS A 314 10.04 -8.33 16.75
N ALA A 315 10.53 -9.31 16.00
CA ALA A 315 10.31 -9.38 14.56
C ALA A 315 8.81 -9.59 14.27
N VAL A 316 8.20 -8.58 13.68
CA VAL A 316 6.78 -8.58 13.28
C VAL A 316 6.72 -8.97 11.81
N GLY A 317 6.07 -10.07 11.49
CA GLY A 317 5.79 -10.48 10.10
C GLY A 317 4.32 -10.87 9.96
N TYR A 318 3.89 -11.23 8.77
CA TYR A 318 2.50 -11.61 8.48
C TYR A 318 1.94 -12.66 9.44
N THR A 319 2.77 -13.64 9.89
CA THR A 319 2.40 -14.65 10.88
C THR A 319 2.46 -14.17 12.33
N SER A 320 2.91 -12.95 12.57
CA SER A 320 2.90 -12.26 13.85
C SER A 320 2.01 -10.99 13.84
N TRP A 321 1.25 -10.79 12.77
CA TRP A 321 -0.02 -10.08 12.92
C TRP A 321 -0.88 -11.00 13.76
N SER A 322 -0.53 -10.89 15.01
CA SER A 322 -0.71 -11.92 15.97
C SER A 322 -2.18 -12.14 16.11
N ILE A 323 -2.48 -13.34 16.30
CA ILE A 323 -3.64 -13.83 17.01
C ILE A 323 -4.14 -12.79 18.03
N ASP A 324 -3.28 -12.15 18.80
CA ASP A 324 -3.67 -11.12 19.77
C ASP A 324 -4.30 -9.87 19.13
N LYS A 325 -3.83 -9.39 18.00
CA LYS A 325 -4.46 -8.28 17.28
C LYS A 325 -5.71 -8.72 16.50
N ALA A 326 -5.71 -9.92 15.95
CA ALA A 326 -6.91 -10.48 15.37
C ALA A 326 -7.99 -10.66 16.43
N LYS A 327 -7.65 -11.13 17.63
CA LYS A 327 -8.54 -11.21 18.80
C LYS A 327 -9.12 -9.87 19.20
N GLU A 328 -8.29 -8.83 19.28
CA GLU A 328 -8.72 -7.47 19.60
C GLU A 328 -9.71 -6.94 18.53
N PHE A 329 -9.46 -7.21 17.25
CA PHE A 329 -10.34 -6.83 16.16
C PHE A 329 -11.67 -7.58 16.11
N PHE A 330 -11.66 -8.88 16.38
CA PHE A 330 -12.84 -9.76 16.27
C PHE A 330 -13.45 -10.10 17.62
N LYS A 331 -12.96 -9.52 18.72
CA LYS A 331 -13.40 -9.78 20.08
C LYS A 331 -13.32 -11.27 20.49
N GLY A 332 -12.44 -12.02 19.82
CA GLY A 332 -12.18 -13.42 20.12
C GLY A 332 -10.90 -13.61 20.93
N SER A 333 -10.69 -14.81 21.43
CA SER A 333 -9.44 -15.21 22.06
C SER A 333 -8.96 -16.55 21.49
N ALA A 334 -7.74 -16.65 20.98
CA ALA A 334 -7.15 -17.92 20.63
C ALA A 334 -6.54 -18.52 21.90
N LEU A 335 -7.16 -19.56 22.40
CA LEU A 335 -6.68 -20.32 23.56
C LEU A 335 -5.63 -21.35 23.13
N ASN A 336 -5.56 -21.67 21.84
CA ASN A 336 -4.70 -22.69 21.27
C ASN A 336 -4.15 -22.20 19.93
N GLU A 337 -2.83 -22.11 19.79
CA GLU A 337 -2.13 -21.67 18.57
C GLU A 337 -1.88 -22.81 17.57
N LYS A 338 -2.39 -24.01 17.84
CA LYS A 338 -2.22 -25.16 16.95
C LYS A 338 -3.12 -25.00 15.72
N GLU A 339 -2.54 -25.15 14.55
CA GLU A 339 -3.25 -25.21 13.28
C GLU A 339 -4.07 -26.50 13.20
N GLY A 340 -5.35 -26.37 12.84
CA GLY A 340 -6.25 -27.50 12.66
C GLY A 340 -6.57 -27.77 11.19
N GLU A 341 -7.46 -28.73 10.96
CA GLU A 341 -7.94 -29.07 9.62
C GLU A 341 -8.98 -28.06 9.15
N ARG A 342 -8.98 -27.76 7.86
CA ARG A 342 -10.07 -27.07 7.18
C ARG A 342 -11.16 -28.09 6.86
N ILE A 343 -12.38 -27.85 7.31
CA ILE A 343 -13.49 -28.80 7.17
C ILE A 343 -14.62 -28.24 6.31
N GLU A 344 -15.36 -29.16 5.68
CA GLU A 344 -16.51 -28.85 4.83
C GLU A 344 -17.81 -29.22 5.55
N LEU A 345 -18.75 -28.28 5.68
CA LEU A 345 -19.96 -28.40 6.47
C LEU A 345 -21.21 -27.92 5.73
N ASN A 346 -22.34 -28.51 6.05
CA ASN A 346 -23.62 -27.88 5.79
C ASN A 346 -23.88 -26.79 6.80
N TRP A 347 -24.78 -25.87 6.50
CA TRP A 347 -25.11 -24.78 7.42
C TRP A 347 -26.61 -24.59 7.57
N GLN A 348 -27.01 -24.12 8.72
CA GLN A 348 -28.39 -23.82 9.05
C GLN A 348 -28.47 -22.51 9.86
N ILE A 349 -29.62 -21.83 9.73
CA ILE A 349 -29.88 -20.63 10.52
C ILE A 349 -30.46 -21.04 11.86
N LYS A 350 -29.85 -20.55 12.92
CA LYS A 350 -30.34 -20.69 14.30
C LYS A 350 -30.24 -19.35 15.02
N ASP A 351 -31.21 -19.05 15.86
CA ASP A 351 -31.16 -17.86 16.69
C ASP A 351 -30.01 -18.00 17.72
N GLY A 352 -29.17 -16.96 17.76
CA GLY A 352 -27.98 -16.94 18.61
C GLY A 352 -27.28 -15.59 18.56
N SER A 353 -26.14 -15.46 19.20
CA SER A 353 -25.31 -14.26 19.18
C SER A 353 -24.86 -13.91 17.75
N ALA A 354 -24.85 -12.63 17.42
CA ALA A 354 -24.35 -12.16 16.13
C ALA A 354 -22.84 -12.32 15.97
N ASP A 355 -22.14 -12.49 17.07
CA ASP A 355 -20.67 -12.57 17.11
C ASP A 355 -20.16 -14.02 17.19
N GLU A 356 -21.04 -15.04 17.30
CA GLU A 356 -20.64 -16.44 17.51
C GLU A 356 -21.19 -17.36 16.42
N ILE A 357 -20.41 -18.39 16.09
CA ILE A 357 -20.78 -19.49 15.21
C ILE A 357 -20.65 -20.80 15.97
N TYR A 358 -21.63 -21.68 15.83
CA TYR A 358 -21.73 -22.89 16.63
C TYR A 358 -21.40 -24.12 15.80
N PHE A 359 -20.44 -24.90 16.26
CA PHE A 359 -19.95 -26.14 15.64
C PHE A 359 -20.18 -27.32 16.59
N SER A 360 -20.09 -28.54 16.08
CA SER A 360 -20.07 -29.71 16.95
C SER A 360 -18.71 -29.81 17.69
N LYS A 361 -18.74 -30.51 18.83
CA LYS A 361 -17.52 -30.77 19.60
C LYS A 361 -16.44 -31.49 18.77
N ASN A 362 -16.86 -32.48 17.99
CA ASN A 362 -15.98 -33.25 17.10
C ASN A 362 -15.33 -32.39 16.00
N GLU A 363 -16.08 -31.45 15.46
CA GLU A 363 -15.59 -30.50 14.42
C GLU A 363 -14.59 -29.49 15.00
N MET A 364 -14.89 -28.99 16.20
CA MET A 364 -13.96 -28.10 16.91
C MET A 364 -12.64 -28.82 17.25
N GLU A 365 -12.69 -30.09 17.64
CA GLU A 365 -11.48 -30.90 17.89
C GLU A 365 -10.64 -31.06 16.59
N LYS A 366 -11.28 -31.36 15.43
CA LYS A 366 -10.60 -31.46 14.14
C LYS A 366 -9.95 -30.14 13.70
N MET A 367 -10.63 -29.03 13.94
CA MET A 367 -10.11 -27.69 13.67
C MET A 367 -9.11 -27.20 14.72
N ALA A 368 -8.81 -27.99 15.73
CA ALA A 368 -7.99 -27.60 16.88
C ALA A 368 -8.47 -26.30 17.55
N ALA A 369 -9.79 -26.09 17.58
CA ALA A 369 -10.43 -24.87 18.05
C ALA A 369 -11.07 -25.06 19.43
N ASN A 370 -11.05 -23.97 20.20
CA ASN A 370 -11.76 -23.86 21.45
C ASN A 370 -12.82 -22.75 21.37
N GLU A 371 -13.76 -22.76 22.30
CA GLU A 371 -14.71 -21.67 22.48
C GLU A 371 -13.97 -20.34 22.64
N GLY A 372 -14.39 -19.32 21.88
CA GLY A 372 -13.76 -18.01 21.85
C GLY A 372 -12.60 -17.86 20.86
N ASP A 373 -12.14 -18.93 20.20
CA ASP A 373 -11.18 -18.82 19.11
C ASP A 373 -11.80 -18.15 17.86
N LEU A 374 -10.97 -17.63 16.97
CA LEU A 374 -11.43 -17.02 15.72
C LEU A 374 -11.72 -18.10 14.68
N VAL A 375 -12.82 -17.94 13.95
CA VAL A 375 -13.23 -18.79 12.83
C VAL A 375 -13.37 -18.00 11.55
N TYR A 376 -12.88 -18.57 10.46
CA TYR A 376 -13.16 -18.14 9.11
C TYR A 376 -14.12 -19.14 8.46
N LEU A 377 -15.29 -18.65 8.03
CA LEU A 377 -16.32 -19.46 7.36
C LEU A 377 -16.53 -18.89 5.95
N CYS A 378 -16.39 -19.70 4.90
CA CYS A 378 -16.49 -19.25 3.52
C CYS A 378 -17.22 -20.25 2.62
N ASP A 379 -17.74 -19.74 1.48
CA ASP A 379 -18.35 -20.59 0.45
C ASP A 379 -17.34 -21.62 -0.07
N ILE A 380 -17.81 -22.83 -0.34
CA ILE A 380 -16.98 -23.93 -0.86
C ILE A 380 -16.32 -23.60 -2.20
N ARG A 381 -16.89 -22.69 -2.97
CA ARG A 381 -16.36 -22.27 -4.28
C ARG A 381 -15.19 -21.32 -4.05
N SER A 382 -13.97 -21.81 -4.25
CA SER A 382 -12.72 -21.05 -4.00
C SER A 382 -12.66 -19.71 -4.76
N TRP A 383 -13.25 -19.61 -5.95
CA TRP A 383 -13.30 -18.37 -6.74
C TRP A 383 -14.24 -17.30 -6.15
N LEU A 384 -15.15 -17.68 -5.24
CA LEU A 384 -15.99 -16.78 -4.44
C LEU A 384 -15.39 -16.47 -3.06
N GLY A 385 -14.29 -17.11 -2.71
CA GLY A 385 -13.60 -16.86 -1.44
C GLY A 385 -13.33 -15.36 -1.24
N GLY A 386 -13.53 -14.85 -0.05
CA GLY A 386 -13.43 -13.43 0.26
C GLY A 386 -14.69 -12.62 -0.08
N LEU A 387 -15.49 -13.01 -1.08
CA LEU A 387 -16.78 -12.38 -1.37
C LEU A 387 -17.92 -12.99 -0.54
N LYS A 388 -17.92 -14.31 -0.39
CA LYS A 388 -18.92 -15.08 0.37
C LYS A 388 -18.26 -15.71 1.58
N SER A 389 -17.95 -14.93 2.57
CA SER A 389 -17.28 -15.37 3.78
C SER A 389 -17.56 -14.44 4.97
N ILE A 390 -17.37 -14.96 6.16
CA ILE A 390 -17.43 -14.20 7.41
C ILE A 390 -16.28 -14.62 8.34
N HIS A 391 -15.91 -13.70 9.22
CA HIS A 391 -15.12 -13.98 10.40
C HIS A 391 -16.02 -13.87 11.62
N SER A 392 -15.84 -14.75 12.58
CA SER A 392 -16.62 -14.79 13.82
C SER A 392 -15.80 -15.49 14.90
N VAL A 393 -16.47 -15.89 15.96
CA VAL A 393 -15.87 -16.59 17.10
C VAL A 393 -16.56 -17.94 17.28
N TYR A 394 -15.79 -18.96 17.69
CA TYR A 394 -16.40 -20.26 18.07
C TYR A 394 -17.21 -20.09 19.35
N GLY A 395 -18.52 -20.35 19.22
CA GLY A 395 -19.43 -20.40 20.37
C GLY A 395 -19.44 -21.78 21.07
N ASN A 396 -20.37 -21.95 22.00
CA ASN A 396 -20.57 -23.23 22.71
C ASN A 396 -20.84 -24.37 21.71
N PRO A 397 -20.16 -25.51 21.83
CA PRO A 397 -20.36 -26.65 20.94
C PRO A 397 -21.74 -27.26 21.07
N HIS A 398 -22.24 -27.85 19.96
CA HIS A 398 -23.45 -28.67 19.93
C HIS A 398 -23.14 -30.14 19.57
N ASP A 399 -24.16 -31.02 19.61
CA ASP A 399 -23.98 -32.46 19.44
C ASP A 399 -24.20 -32.96 18.00
N GLU A 400 -24.61 -32.10 17.06
CA GLU A 400 -24.95 -32.48 15.67
C GLU A 400 -23.74 -32.28 14.73
N ASP A 401 -23.14 -33.39 14.28
CA ASP A 401 -22.00 -33.34 13.35
C ASP A 401 -22.40 -33.02 11.90
N GLY A 402 -21.52 -32.35 11.15
CA GLY A 402 -21.70 -32.03 9.72
C GLY A 402 -22.52 -30.78 9.47
N VAL A 403 -22.91 -30.05 10.51
CA VAL A 403 -23.73 -28.84 10.41
C VAL A 403 -23.16 -27.72 11.26
N VAL A 404 -22.97 -26.55 10.66
CA VAL A 404 -22.62 -25.32 11.37
C VAL A 404 -23.87 -24.43 11.52
N TYR A 405 -24.11 -23.93 12.71
CA TYR A 405 -25.18 -22.99 12.99
C TYR A 405 -24.68 -21.58 12.93
N VAL A 406 -25.33 -20.77 12.10
CA VAL A 406 -25.09 -19.32 11.95
C VAL A 406 -26.37 -18.56 12.23
N ASN A 407 -26.31 -17.33 12.68
CA ASN A 407 -27.51 -16.53 12.79
C ASN A 407 -27.91 -15.92 11.43
N LYS A 408 -29.08 -15.30 11.38
CA LYS A 408 -29.61 -14.68 10.16
C LYS A 408 -28.70 -13.55 9.66
N GLU A 409 -28.22 -12.68 10.53
CA GLU A 409 -27.34 -11.56 10.18
C GLU A 409 -26.01 -12.05 9.61
N GLN A 410 -25.41 -13.07 10.19
CA GLN A 410 -24.18 -13.70 9.68
C GLN A 410 -24.36 -14.32 8.29
N SER A 411 -25.50 -15.00 8.06
CA SER A 411 -25.79 -15.58 6.75
C SER A 411 -26.00 -14.53 5.66
N GLU A 412 -26.61 -13.40 6.00
CA GLU A 412 -26.79 -12.26 5.09
C GLU A 412 -25.46 -11.55 4.82
N HIS A 413 -24.64 -11.30 5.84
CA HIS A 413 -23.31 -10.71 5.70
C HIS A 413 -22.36 -11.62 4.91
N GLY A 414 -22.42 -12.94 5.15
CA GLY A 414 -21.64 -13.93 4.41
C GLY A 414 -22.11 -14.15 2.98
N LEU A 415 -23.30 -13.65 2.62
CA LEU A 415 -23.95 -13.91 1.33
C LEU A 415 -24.03 -15.40 1.02
N PHE A 416 -24.35 -16.23 2.03
CA PHE A 416 -24.36 -17.69 1.89
C PHE A 416 -25.59 -18.16 1.11
N ASP A 417 -25.36 -19.02 0.12
CA ASP A 417 -26.42 -19.58 -0.71
C ASP A 417 -27.03 -20.82 0.00
N LYS A 418 -28.35 -20.86 0.13
CA LYS A 418 -29.06 -22.02 0.69
C LYS A 418 -28.72 -23.29 -0.09
N GLY A 419 -28.42 -24.36 0.62
CA GLY A 419 -28.10 -25.66 0.05
C GLY A 419 -26.66 -25.78 -0.50
N LYS A 420 -25.80 -24.80 -0.30
CA LYS A 420 -24.36 -24.90 -0.56
C LYS A 420 -23.62 -25.14 0.75
N LYS A 421 -22.57 -25.95 0.69
CA LYS A 421 -21.70 -26.19 1.81
C LYS A 421 -20.74 -25.01 2.01
N LEU A 422 -20.23 -24.91 3.21
CA LEU A 422 -19.23 -23.92 3.59
C LEU A 422 -17.96 -24.61 4.02
N TYR A 423 -16.82 -23.95 3.83
CA TYR A 423 -15.58 -24.30 4.48
C TYR A 423 -15.44 -23.52 5.78
N ALA A 424 -15.03 -24.20 6.82
CA ALA A 424 -14.65 -23.62 8.09
C ALA A 424 -13.20 -23.94 8.44
N GLU A 425 -12.49 -22.98 8.95
CA GLU A 425 -11.13 -23.14 9.45
C GLU A 425 -10.91 -22.21 10.65
N LYS A 426 -10.05 -22.63 11.57
CA LYS A 426 -9.57 -21.76 12.62
C LYS A 426 -8.67 -20.70 12.04
N GLU A 427 -8.93 -19.44 12.33
CA GLU A 427 -8.06 -18.36 11.89
C GLU A 427 -6.96 -18.11 12.90
N MET A 428 -5.71 -18.15 12.44
CA MET A 428 -4.51 -17.96 13.24
C MET A 428 -3.90 -16.57 13.03
#